data_18bb9a947c74fdc2d1ff62923885e843
#
_entry.id   18bb9a947c74fdc2d1ff62923885e843
#
_cell.length_a   1.000
_cell.length_b   1.000
_cell.length_c   1.000
_cell.angle_alpha   90.00
_cell.angle_beta   90.00
_cell.angle_gamma   90.00
#
_symmetry.space_group_name_H-M   'P 1'
#
loop_
_entity.id
_entity.type
_entity.pdbx_description
1 polymer ?
#
loop_
_entity_poly.entity_id
_entity_poly.type
_entity_poly.pdbx_seq_one_letter_code
_entity_poly.pdbx_strand_id
1 'polypeptide(L)'
;MKVAGPTKPDILMIVVDCLRSDRVFGPGRTCRTPRIDDFSRRAVAFPSMFVENPITSPSFASFFTGCFSPTHGVSSLLGVQMNRALPTLAKILAGGGYHTHAEVTGPLLPMLGIGRGFKEYIHRDQNAYASTRWGSRLLRDLRARRYGSPWFLLVHLWEIHEPRRVPPAFNSAAWGASPYDRAWSALDGFIGELIDAAGPDALVVLTGDHGERVGEGIPDGTLLPYFTDKLRIPRLDHEEDTRVQEDVALYRKRGRQIHDASLRLDRITRLENGRIAPRERADILLDLIQVVLTRLRTQRLRPTREGMREMWRLKKEDYRIGRAVWLGDSRAAQRQMLRVTLSQFHLQHGYHVYDYLTRIPFLIAGPALGTMPRLQESSVRHVDVLPTLCEILGFEVPSFPGLGTSFAPLLGTGTVEERPLYMEARGGAQAPHEFYIRGIRSGGWKMAFAPFEPGAPSELYDLRADPKEGVNLARMRPEIAVRLIKEADFLAKALRSAVPGEKPSAEDQAVLAETLRSLGYL
;
A
#
# COMPACT_ATOMS: atom_id res chain seq x y z
N MET A 1 -10.21 -48.90 -1.06
CA MET A 1 -9.68 -47.77 -0.25
C MET A 1 -9.42 -46.61 -1.20
N LYS A 2 -10.19 -45.48 -1.08
CA LYS A 2 -9.85 -44.26 -1.79
C LYS A 2 -8.57 -43.73 -1.14
N VAL A 3 -7.49 -43.69 -1.90
CA VAL A 3 -6.29 -42.94 -1.51
C VAL A 3 -6.75 -41.50 -1.24
N ALA A 4 -6.65 -41.07 0.01
CA ALA A 4 -6.93 -39.69 0.34
C ALA A 4 -5.96 -38.83 -0.50
N GLY A 5 -6.51 -37.98 -1.36
CA GLY A 5 -5.69 -37.02 -2.09
C GLY A 5 -4.93 -36.11 -1.09
N PRO A 6 -3.86 -35.46 -1.51
CA PRO A 6 -3.07 -34.61 -0.61
C PRO A 6 -3.99 -33.64 0.11
N THR A 7 -3.92 -33.65 1.45
CA THR A 7 -4.72 -32.72 2.27
C THR A 7 -4.34 -31.29 1.92
N LYS A 8 -5.33 -30.49 1.49
CA LYS A 8 -5.13 -29.08 1.17
C LYS A 8 -4.69 -28.35 2.45
N PRO A 9 -3.54 -27.64 2.47
CA PRO A 9 -3.09 -26.95 3.66
C PRO A 9 -4.00 -25.75 3.95
N ASP A 10 -4.15 -25.38 5.22
CA ASP A 10 -4.66 -24.09 5.61
C ASP A 10 -3.68 -23.00 5.15
N ILE A 11 -4.15 -21.80 4.79
CA ILE A 11 -3.32 -20.75 4.20
C ILE A 11 -3.45 -19.47 5.03
N LEU A 12 -2.34 -19.04 5.63
CA LEU A 12 -2.22 -17.72 6.28
C LEU A 12 -1.39 -16.79 5.40
N MET A 13 -2.01 -15.70 4.96
CA MET A 13 -1.32 -14.66 4.18
C MET A 13 -1.31 -13.36 4.97
N ILE A 14 -0.13 -12.93 5.39
CA ILE A 14 0.10 -11.69 6.12
C ILE A 14 0.72 -10.70 5.15
N VAL A 15 0.00 -9.61 4.88
CA VAL A 15 0.48 -8.51 4.05
C VAL A 15 0.62 -7.28 4.95
N VAL A 16 1.83 -6.73 5.01
CA VAL A 16 2.14 -5.56 5.83
C VAL A 16 2.29 -4.35 4.91
N ASP A 17 1.43 -3.36 5.11
CA ASP A 17 1.45 -2.11 4.33
C ASP A 17 2.80 -1.41 4.43
N CYS A 18 3.31 -0.90 3.33
CA CYS A 18 4.58 -0.18 3.27
C CYS A 18 5.83 -0.99 3.67
N LEU A 19 5.82 -2.33 3.65
CA LEU A 19 6.95 -3.13 4.14
C LEU A 19 8.09 -3.22 3.13
N ARG A 20 9.19 -2.57 3.45
CA ARG A 20 10.43 -2.58 2.67
C ARG A 20 11.23 -3.87 2.86
N SER A 21 11.81 -4.37 1.79
CA SER A 21 12.66 -5.57 1.83
C SER A 21 13.92 -5.37 2.68
N ASP A 22 14.55 -4.20 2.66
CA ASP A 22 15.76 -3.90 3.41
C ASP A 22 15.55 -3.82 4.93
N ARG A 23 14.31 -3.83 5.40
CA ARG A 23 13.96 -3.94 6.83
C ARG A 23 13.77 -5.37 7.30
N VAL A 24 13.78 -6.33 6.37
CA VAL A 24 13.79 -7.77 6.66
C VAL A 24 15.16 -8.37 6.37
N PHE A 25 15.78 -8.02 5.23
CA PHE A 25 17.01 -8.64 4.73
C PHE A 25 18.23 -7.69 4.70
N GLY A 26 18.06 -6.40 4.93
CA GLY A 26 19.12 -5.41 4.80
C GLY A 26 20.21 -5.56 5.88
N PRO A 27 21.51 -5.48 5.52
CA PRO A 27 22.61 -5.60 6.49
C PRO A 27 22.66 -4.43 7.47
N GLY A 28 22.10 -3.28 7.11
CA GLY A 28 22.06 -2.06 7.94
C GLY A 28 20.73 -1.83 8.67
N ARG A 29 19.86 -2.83 8.75
CA ARG A 29 18.58 -2.67 9.45
C ARG A 29 18.79 -2.42 10.95
N THR A 30 18.02 -1.51 11.51
CA THR A 30 18.06 -1.15 12.93
C THR A 30 16.86 -1.71 13.71
N CYS A 31 15.82 -2.14 13.04
CA CYS A 31 14.66 -2.80 13.64
C CYS A 31 15.03 -4.18 14.25
N ARG A 32 14.29 -4.56 15.29
CA ARG A 32 14.46 -5.85 15.99
C ARG A 32 13.23 -6.72 15.78
N THR A 33 13.40 -7.79 15.00
CA THR A 33 12.30 -8.67 14.58
C THR A 33 12.65 -10.14 14.75
N PRO A 34 12.96 -10.62 15.99
CA PRO A 34 13.47 -11.98 16.23
C PRO A 34 12.50 -13.08 15.78
N ARG A 35 11.19 -12.87 15.88
CA ARG A 35 10.18 -13.85 15.45
C ARG A 35 10.11 -13.96 13.93
N ILE A 36 10.19 -12.83 13.24
CA ILE A 36 10.23 -12.77 11.77
C ILE A 36 11.57 -13.33 11.27
N ASP A 37 12.67 -13.05 11.96
CA ASP A 37 13.99 -13.63 11.64
C ASP A 37 13.97 -15.15 11.77
N ASP A 38 13.31 -15.69 12.80
CA ASP A 38 13.11 -17.12 12.97
C ASP A 38 12.26 -17.70 11.84
N PHE A 39 11.16 -17.07 11.49
CA PHE A 39 10.34 -17.48 10.35
C PHE A 39 11.14 -17.45 9.04
N SER A 40 11.93 -16.39 8.81
CA SER A 40 12.77 -16.25 7.62
C SER A 40 13.79 -17.40 7.47
N ARG A 41 14.35 -17.89 8.59
CA ARG A 41 15.31 -19.03 8.55
C ARG A 41 14.68 -20.36 8.11
N ARG A 42 13.36 -20.54 8.27
CA ARG A 42 12.62 -21.76 7.89
C ARG A 42 11.73 -21.59 6.67
N ALA A 43 11.73 -20.42 6.05
CA ALA A 43 10.99 -20.12 4.84
C ALA A 43 11.88 -20.18 3.59
N VAL A 44 11.27 -20.28 2.42
CA VAL A 44 11.87 -19.81 1.18
C VAL A 44 11.65 -18.31 1.13
N ALA A 45 12.74 -17.56 1.08
CA ALA A 45 12.76 -16.12 1.24
C ALA A 45 13.29 -15.42 -0.01
N PHE A 46 12.54 -14.44 -0.51
CA PHE A 46 12.87 -13.63 -1.67
C PHE A 46 13.08 -12.18 -1.26
N PRO A 47 14.33 -11.70 -1.13
CA PRO A 47 14.63 -10.30 -0.84
C PRO A 47 14.31 -9.36 -2.01
N SER A 48 14.10 -9.91 -3.19
CA SER A 48 13.95 -9.16 -4.44
C SER A 48 12.60 -9.48 -5.11
N MET A 49 11.50 -9.36 -4.36
CA MET A 49 10.17 -9.28 -4.96
C MET A 49 9.84 -7.82 -5.30
N PHE A 50 9.33 -7.59 -6.49
CA PHE A 50 9.00 -6.24 -6.96
C PHE A 50 7.51 -6.10 -7.28
N VAL A 51 6.93 -4.97 -6.84
CA VAL A 51 5.58 -4.57 -7.19
C VAL A 51 5.59 -3.65 -8.40
N GLU A 52 4.53 -3.71 -9.18
CA GLU A 52 4.40 -2.88 -10.39
C GLU A 52 3.88 -1.48 -10.08
N ASN A 53 3.14 -1.31 -8.98
CA ASN A 53 2.56 -0.05 -8.56
C ASN A 53 2.70 0.10 -7.03
N PRO A 54 3.45 1.10 -6.55
CA PRO A 54 3.70 1.29 -5.12
C PRO A 54 2.55 2.03 -4.41
N ILE A 55 1.32 1.54 -4.58
CA ILE A 55 0.10 2.02 -3.93
C ILE A 55 -0.73 0.80 -3.53
N THR A 56 -1.32 0.81 -2.35
CA THR A 56 -2.02 -0.32 -1.74
C THR A 56 -3.08 -0.95 -2.67
N SER A 57 -4.08 -0.19 -3.14
CA SER A 57 -5.18 -0.77 -3.93
C SER A 57 -4.73 -1.36 -5.27
N PRO A 58 -3.90 -0.68 -6.10
CA PRO A 58 -3.33 -1.28 -7.30
C PRO A 58 -2.48 -2.52 -7.01
N SER A 59 -1.61 -2.46 -6.00
CA SER A 59 -0.75 -3.58 -5.62
C SER A 59 -1.58 -4.81 -5.21
N PHE A 60 -2.60 -4.64 -4.37
CA PHE A 60 -3.51 -5.74 -4.01
C PHE A 60 -4.28 -6.28 -5.23
N ALA A 61 -4.73 -5.41 -6.14
CA ALA A 61 -5.38 -5.86 -7.37
C ALA A 61 -4.43 -6.72 -8.22
N SER A 62 -3.17 -6.30 -8.36
CA SER A 62 -2.13 -7.08 -9.05
C SER A 62 -1.87 -8.41 -8.37
N PHE A 63 -1.71 -8.42 -7.06
CA PHE A 63 -1.45 -9.61 -6.27
C PHE A 63 -2.57 -10.65 -6.39
N PHE A 64 -3.83 -10.20 -6.28
CA PHE A 64 -4.99 -11.08 -6.27
C PHE A 64 -5.45 -11.53 -7.65
N THR A 65 -5.15 -10.78 -8.71
CA THR A 65 -5.50 -11.16 -10.09
C THR A 65 -4.35 -11.78 -10.85
N GLY A 66 -3.10 -11.59 -10.39
CA GLY A 66 -1.90 -11.96 -11.14
C GLY A 66 -1.67 -11.07 -12.37
N CYS A 67 -2.31 -9.89 -12.46
CA CYS A 67 -2.25 -8.98 -13.61
C CYS A 67 -1.61 -7.66 -13.25
N PHE A 68 -1.17 -6.93 -14.26
CA PHE A 68 -0.71 -5.54 -14.14
C PHE A 68 -1.87 -4.54 -14.16
N SER A 69 -1.64 -3.32 -13.66
CA SER A 69 -2.64 -2.25 -13.63
C SER A 69 -3.35 -1.98 -14.97
N PRO A 70 -2.68 -1.98 -16.14
CA PRO A 70 -3.38 -1.81 -17.41
C PRO A 70 -4.39 -2.91 -17.73
N THR A 71 -4.23 -4.11 -17.15
CA THR A 71 -5.12 -5.26 -17.36
C THR A 71 -6.26 -5.28 -16.34
N HIS A 72 -5.96 -5.11 -15.04
CA HIS A 72 -7.01 -5.17 -14.02
C HIS A 72 -7.75 -3.84 -13.80
N GLY A 73 -7.26 -2.73 -14.34
CA GLY A 73 -7.93 -1.44 -14.35
C GLY A 73 -7.75 -0.58 -13.09
N VAL A 74 -7.19 -1.11 -12.00
CA VAL A 74 -6.95 -0.36 -10.75
C VAL A 74 -5.55 0.24 -10.81
N SER A 75 -5.43 1.52 -11.13
CA SER A 75 -4.14 2.22 -11.25
C SER A 75 -3.94 3.34 -10.22
N SER A 76 -4.94 3.55 -9.34
CA SER A 76 -4.97 4.62 -8.34
C SER A 76 -5.92 4.22 -7.20
N LEU A 77 -5.97 5.02 -6.13
CA LEU A 77 -6.92 4.84 -5.03
C LEU A 77 -8.35 5.30 -5.39
N LEU A 78 -8.51 6.14 -6.40
CA LEU A 78 -9.79 6.76 -6.76
C LEU A 78 -10.23 6.48 -8.19
N GLY A 79 -11.55 6.45 -8.39
CA GLY A 79 -12.17 6.49 -9.71
C GLY A 79 -12.02 5.24 -10.57
N VAL A 80 -11.61 4.12 -9.97
CA VAL A 80 -11.32 2.86 -10.66
C VAL A 80 -11.94 1.68 -9.91
N GLN A 81 -12.33 0.66 -10.65
CA GLN A 81 -12.83 -0.60 -10.13
C GLN A 81 -12.14 -1.74 -10.86
N MET A 82 -11.84 -2.80 -10.14
CA MET A 82 -11.17 -3.96 -10.72
C MET A 82 -12.05 -4.66 -11.76
N ASN A 83 -11.49 -4.96 -12.93
CA ASN A 83 -12.16 -5.65 -14.03
C ASN A 83 -12.82 -6.95 -13.50
N ARG A 84 -14.15 -7.03 -13.65
CA ARG A 84 -14.98 -8.14 -13.14
C ARG A 84 -14.76 -9.46 -13.87
N ALA A 85 -14.26 -9.43 -15.10
CA ALA A 85 -13.96 -10.63 -15.87
C ALA A 85 -12.75 -11.40 -15.33
N LEU A 86 -11.85 -10.73 -14.59
CA LEU A 86 -10.66 -11.37 -14.06
C LEU A 86 -10.99 -12.23 -12.83
N PRO A 87 -10.46 -13.46 -12.75
CA PRO A 87 -10.51 -14.25 -11.53
C PRO A 87 -9.65 -13.61 -10.45
N THR A 88 -9.94 -13.95 -9.20
CA THR A 88 -9.10 -13.56 -8.05
C THR A 88 -8.60 -14.80 -7.35
N LEU A 89 -7.45 -14.71 -6.68
CA LEU A 89 -6.92 -15.81 -5.86
C LEU A 89 -8.00 -16.35 -4.89
N ALA A 90 -8.72 -15.45 -4.20
CA ALA A 90 -9.78 -15.85 -3.28
C ALA A 90 -10.92 -16.63 -3.99
N LYS A 91 -11.30 -16.22 -5.22
CA LYS A 91 -12.32 -16.93 -6.00
C LYS A 91 -11.86 -18.31 -6.43
N ILE A 92 -10.59 -18.46 -6.83
CA ILE A 92 -10.00 -19.75 -7.20
C ILE A 92 -9.96 -20.69 -5.99
N LEU A 93 -9.48 -20.19 -4.84
CA LEU A 93 -9.42 -20.96 -3.61
C LEU A 93 -10.81 -21.36 -3.10
N ALA A 94 -11.79 -20.44 -3.14
CA ALA A 94 -13.18 -20.74 -2.79
C ALA A 94 -13.78 -21.82 -3.70
N GLY A 95 -13.53 -21.75 -5.02
CA GLY A 95 -13.91 -22.80 -5.97
C GLY A 95 -13.23 -24.14 -5.68
N GLY A 96 -12.04 -24.10 -5.09
CA GLY A 96 -11.30 -25.25 -4.59
C GLY A 96 -11.76 -25.77 -3.22
N GLY A 97 -12.81 -25.20 -2.62
CA GLY A 97 -13.37 -25.64 -1.36
C GLY A 97 -12.75 -25.00 -0.11
N TYR A 98 -11.96 -23.94 -0.26
CA TYR A 98 -11.45 -23.17 0.88
C TYR A 98 -12.52 -22.29 1.51
N HIS A 99 -12.52 -22.18 2.82
CA HIS A 99 -13.21 -21.12 3.56
C HIS A 99 -12.36 -19.84 3.50
N THR A 100 -12.80 -18.84 2.77
CA THR A 100 -12.00 -17.65 2.46
C THR A 100 -12.39 -16.46 3.33
N HIS A 101 -11.43 -15.95 4.11
CA HIS A 101 -11.62 -14.84 5.05
C HIS A 101 -10.57 -13.76 4.82
N ALA A 102 -10.95 -12.50 5.00
CA ALA A 102 -10.05 -11.35 4.93
C ALA A 102 -10.31 -10.38 6.07
N GLU A 103 -9.26 -9.94 6.72
CA GLU A 103 -9.24 -8.87 7.73
C GLU A 103 -8.36 -7.74 7.18
N VAL A 104 -8.96 -6.75 6.54
CA VAL A 104 -8.25 -5.66 5.85
C VAL A 104 -8.62 -4.29 6.40
N THR A 105 -7.86 -3.28 6.04
CA THR A 105 -8.10 -1.88 6.41
C THR A 105 -7.53 -0.92 5.35
N GLY A 106 -7.59 0.38 5.60
CA GLY A 106 -7.04 1.38 4.69
C GLY A 106 -7.89 1.51 3.42
N PRO A 107 -7.25 1.70 2.24
CA PRO A 107 -7.97 1.91 0.99
C PRO A 107 -8.53 0.62 0.35
N LEU A 108 -8.51 -0.52 1.07
CA LEU A 108 -8.99 -1.82 0.56
C LEU A 108 -10.52 -1.96 0.72
N LEU A 109 -11.27 -1.03 0.18
CA LEU A 109 -12.73 -1.02 0.29
C LEU A 109 -13.39 -2.09 -0.61
N PRO A 110 -14.51 -2.70 -0.17
CA PRO A 110 -15.21 -3.75 -0.93
C PRO A 110 -15.57 -3.35 -2.36
N MET A 111 -15.92 -2.06 -2.58
CA MET A 111 -16.33 -1.53 -3.88
C MET A 111 -15.25 -1.56 -4.95
N LEU A 112 -13.98 -1.64 -4.58
CA LEU A 112 -12.87 -1.80 -5.54
C LEU A 112 -12.88 -3.18 -6.22
N GLY A 113 -13.63 -4.14 -5.68
CA GLY A 113 -13.73 -5.50 -6.20
C GLY A 113 -12.60 -6.45 -5.75
N ILE A 114 -11.67 -5.98 -4.91
CA ILE A 114 -10.56 -6.80 -4.35
C ILE A 114 -11.11 -7.93 -3.46
N GLY A 115 -12.23 -7.67 -2.76
CA GLY A 115 -12.88 -8.65 -1.88
C GLY A 115 -13.61 -9.81 -2.60
N ARG A 116 -13.62 -9.84 -3.94
CA ARG A 116 -14.33 -10.89 -4.70
C ARG A 116 -13.73 -12.27 -4.43
N GLY A 117 -14.59 -13.19 -4.03
CA GLY A 117 -14.22 -14.58 -3.73
C GLY A 117 -13.96 -14.83 -2.25
N PHE A 118 -13.89 -13.79 -1.40
CA PHE A 118 -13.92 -13.98 0.04
C PHE A 118 -15.36 -14.21 0.50
N LYS A 119 -15.56 -15.26 1.30
CA LYS A 119 -16.84 -15.53 1.98
C LYS A 119 -17.11 -14.47 3.05
N GLU A 120 -16.04 -14.07 3.75
CA GLU A 120 -16.06 -13.01 4.73
C GLU A 120 -14.94 -12.02 4.42
N TYR A 121 -15.31 -10.78 4.09
CA TYR A 121 -14.39 -9.67 3.83
C TYR A 121 -14.66 -8.57 4.83
N ILE A 122 -13.84 -8.51 5.87
CA ILE A 122 -13.99 -7.57 6.97
C ILE A 122 -13.05 -6.39 6.74
N HIS A 123 -13.63 -5.25 6.36
CA HIS A 123 -12.92 -3.99 6.32
C HIS A 123 -13.02 -3.34 7.70
N ARG A 124 -11.94 -3.47 8.50
CA ARG A 124 -11.89 -2.95 9.86
C ARG A 124 -11.55 -1.47 9.92
N ASP A 125 -11.91 -0.84 11.02
CA ASP A 125 -11.49 0.52 11.33
C ASP A 125 -9.96 0.64 11.33
N GLN A 126 -9.43 1.76 10.82
CA GLN A 126 -7.99 2.01 10.72
C GLN A 126 -7.28 2.11 12.10
N ASN A 127 -8.02 2.29 13.18
CA ASN A 127 -7.51 2.29 14.55
C ASN A 127 -7.61 0.90 15.24
N ALA A 128 -8.07 -0.12 14.54
CA ALA A 128 -8.07 -1.49 15.00
C ALA A 128 -6.72 -2.15 14.68
N TYR A 129 -5.73 -1.93 15.55
CA TYR A 129 -4.37 -2.43 15.42
C TYR A 129 -4.15 -3.79 16.10
N ALA A 130 -2.99 -4.41 15.84
CA ALA A 130 -2.53 -5.65 16.49
C ALA A 130 -2.61 -5.58 18.03
N SER A 131 -2.29 -4.44 18.63
CA SER A 131 -2.32 -4.20 20.08
C SER A 131 -3.72 -3.91 20.64
N THR A 132 -4.77 -3.89 19.83
CA THR A 132 -6.14 -3.62 20.27
C THR A 132 -6.96 -4.91 20.46
N ARG A 133 -8.23 -4.77 20.84
CA ARG A 133 -9.18 -5.89 20.93
C ARG A 133 -9.30 -6.68 19.63
N TRP A 134 -9.07 -6.04 18.48
CA TRP A 134 -9.09 -6.70 17.19
C TRP A 134 -8.01 -7.78 17.10
N GLY A 135 -6.75 -7.45 17.39
CA GLY A 135 -5.64 -8.42 17.31
C GLY A 135 -5.85 -9.59 18.27
N SER A 136 -6.28 -9.30 19.52
CA SER A 136 -6.59 -10.34 20.51
C SER A 136 -7.76 -11.25 20.05
N ARG A 137 -8.78 -10.69 19.38
CA ARG A 137 -9.88 -11.46 18.78
C ARG A 137 -9.37 -12.38 17.68
N LEU A 138 -8.61 -11.82 16.73
CA LEU A 138 -8.08 -12.55 15.59
C LEU A 138 -7.25 -13.76 16.02
N LEU A 139 -6.31 -13.57 16.96
CA LEU A 139 -5.50 -14.65 17.53
C LEU A 139 -6.35 -15.72 18.24
N ARG A 140 -7.33 -15.31 19.03
CA ARG A 140 -8.25 -16.24 19.69
C ARG A 140 -9.05 -17.08 18.69
N ASP A 141 -9.57 -16.43 17.63
CA ASP A 141 -10.40 -17.09 16.63
C ASP A 141 -9.56 -18.06 15.79
N LEU A 142 -8.31 -17.71 15.47
CA LEU A 142 -7.38 -18.57 14.76
C LEU A 142 -6.97 -19.79 15.63
N ARG A 143 -6.62 -19.59 16.91
CA ARG A 143 -6.31 -20.66 17.86
C ARG A 143 -7.50 -21.60 18.10
N ALA A 144 -8.71 -21.06 18.09
CA ALA A 144 -9.94 -21.83 18.23
C ALA A 144 -10.42 -22.52 16.94
N ARG A 145 -9.63 -22.46 15.86
CA ARG A 145 -9.94 -23.06 14.55
C ARG A 145 -11.32 -22.64 13.98
N ARG A 146 -11.74 -21.38 14.18
CA ARG A 146 -13.07 -20.89 13.79
C ARG A 146 -13.26 -20.70 12.29
N TYR A 147 -12.20 -20.73 11.52
CA TYR A 147 -12.27 -20.48 10.08
C TYR A 147 -12.69 -21.69 9.24
N GLY A 148 -12.86 -22.89 9.86
CA GLY A 148 -13.07 -24.14 9.12
C GLY A 148 -11.79 -24.61 8.43
N SER A 149 -11.75 -25.84 7.88
CA SER A 149 -10.56 -26.31 7.16
C SER A 149 -11.01 -27.00 5.87
N PRO A 150 -10.32 -26.76 4.71
CA PRO A 150 -9.19 -25.84 4.54
C PRO A 150 -9.65 -24.37 4.54
N TRP A 151 -8.90 -23.50 5.20
CA TRP A 151 -9.18 -22.07 5.19
C TRP A 151 -8.07 -21.27 4.50
N PHE A 152 -8.46 -20.12 3.94
CA PHE A 152 -7.58 -19.06 3.49
C PHE A 152 -7.87 -17.79 4.27
N LEU A 153 -6.93 -17.32 5.07
CA LEU A 153 -7.01 -16.11 5.85
C LEU A 153 -6.00 -15.07 5.34
N LEU A 154 -6.51 -13.95 4.85
CA LEU A 154 -5.74 -12.75 4.55
C LEU A 154 -5.79 -11.81 5.74
N VAL A 155 -4.62 -11.38 6.23
CA VAL A 155 -4.47 -10.37 7.28
C VAL A 155 -3.65 -9.21 6.71
N HIS A 156 -4.25 -8.02 6.63
CA HIS A 156 -3.56 -6.79 6.22
C HIS A 156 -3.21 -5.95 7.44
N LEU A 157 -1.92 -5.70 7.68
CA LEU A 157 -1.40 -4.90 8.81
C LEU A 157 -1.02 -3.51 8.32
N TRP A 158 -1.39 -2.48 9.09
CA TRP A 158 -1.35 -1.06 8.70
C TRP A 158 -0.43 -0.20 9.59
N GLU A 159 0.21 -0.80 10.58
CA GLU A 159 0.86 -0.10 11.69
C GLU A 159 2.10 0.70 11.26
N ILE A 160 2.77 0.29 10.17
CA ILE A 160 3.97 0.99 9.68
C ILE A 160 3.66 2.05 8.61
N HIS A 161 2.42 2.12 8.13
CA HIS A 161 1.93 3.22 7.28
C HIS A 161 1.81 4.53 8.09
N GLU A 162 2.01 5.67 7.45
CA GLU A 162 1.80 6.98 8.09
C GLU A 162 0.29 7.26 8.38
N PRO A 163 -0.01 7.84 9.55
CA PRO A 163 0.87 8.09 10.71
C PRO A 163 1.20 6.81 11.46
N ARG A 164 2.49 6.52 11.62
CA ARG A 164 2.99 5.27 12.19
C ARG A 164 2.53 5.03 13.62
N ARG A 165 2.28 3.78 13.97
CA ARG A 165 1.80 3.40 15.30
C ARG A 165 2.92 2.73 16.10
N VAL A 166 3.64 3.54 16.84
CA VAL A 166 4.71 3.07 17.74
C VAL A 166 4.15 3.01 19.16
N PRO A 167 3.95 1.82 19.74
CA PRO A 167 3.56 1.70 21.15
C PRO A 167 4.63 2.28 22.06
N PRO A 168 4.29 2.85 23.24
CA PRO A 168 5.27 3.47 24.14
C PRO A 168 6.45 2.58 24.51
N ALA A 169 6.23 1.28 24.69
CA ALA A 169 7.28 0.30 25.00
C ALA A 169 8.33 0.15 23.89
N PHE A 170 7.99 0.50 22.66
CA PHE A 170 8.88 0.41 21.50
C PHE A 170 9.44 1.77 21.08
N ASN A 171 9.05 2.86 21.74
CA ASN A 171 9.47 4.20 21.35
C ASN A 171 10.86 4.59 21.90
N SER A 172 11.88 3.78 21.56
CA SER A 172 13.29 4.07 21.86
C SER A 172 14.21 3.58 20.75
N ALA A 173 15.43 4.12 20.68
CA ALA A 173 16.44 3.71 19.71
C ALA A 173 16.83 2.22 19.81
N ALA A 174 16.55 1.58 20.96
CA ALA A 174 16.78 0.15 21.14
C ALA A 174 15.94 -0.72 20.18
N TRP A 175 14.83 -0.20 19.67
CA TRP A 175 13.89 -0.89 18.77
C TRP A 175 13.99 -0.43 17.32
N GLY A 176 14.80 0.59 17.04
CA GLY A 176 15.02 1.08 15.68
C GLY A 176 15.40 2.54 15.64
N ALA A 177 16.16 2.92 14.62
CA ALA A 177 16.64 4.29 14.42
C ALA A 177 15.49 5.26 14.08
N SER A 178 14.50 4.81 13.31
CA SER A 178 13.36 5.63 12.87
C SER A 178 12.04 5.18 13.51
N PRO A 179 11.01 6.02 13.53
CA PRO A 179 9.65 5.60 13.88
C PRO A 179 9.13 4.43 13.04
N TYR A 180 9.53 4.35 11.77
CA TYR A 180 9.22 3.23 10.87
C TYR A 180 9.81 1.91 11.41
N ASP A 181 11.11 1.90 11.74
CA ASP A 181 11.79 0.71 12.27
C ASP A 181 11.20 0.26 13.61
N ARG A 182 10.81 1.22 14.47
CA ARG A 182 10.19 0.95 15.77
C ARG A 182 8.79 0.37 15.64
N ALA A 183 7.99 0.89 14.70
CA ALA A 183 6.65 0.35 14.41
C ALA A 183 6.75 -1.08 13.85
N TRP A 184 7.73 -1.34 12.98
CA TRP A 184 8.01 -2.67 12.46
C TRP A 184 8.45 -3.64 13.56
N SER A 185 9.35 -3.22 14.46
CA SER A 185 9.76 -4.01 15.62
C SER A 185 8.59 -4.33 16.55
N ALA A 186 7.63 -3.43 16.67
CA ALA A 186 6.45 -3.65 17.52
C ALA A 186 5.48 -4.70 16.95
N LEU A 187 5.47 -4.93 15.64
CA LEU A 187 4.63 -5.94 14.99
C LEU A 187 5.20 -7.36 15.09
N ASP A 188 6.49 -7.52 15.36
CA ASP A 188 7.19 -8.81 15.36
C ASP A 188 6.52 -9.88 16.21
N GLY A 189 6.19 -9.53 17.45
CA GLY A 189 5.51 -10.45 18.37
C GLY A 189 4.16 -10.92 17.86
N PHE A 190 3.34 -10.00 17.37
CA PHE A 190 2.01 -10.32 16.86
C PHE A 190 2.05 -11.19 15.60
N ILE A 191 2.96 -10.89 14.67
CA ILE A 191 3.17 -11.70 13.46
C ILE A 191 3.62 -13.11 13.85
N GLY A 192 4.57 -13.22 14.80
CA GLY A 192 5.00 -14.52 15.34
C GLY A 192 3.84 -15.32 15.94
N GLU A 193 2.97 -14.67 16.72
CA GLU A 193 1.79 -15.31 17.31
C GLU A 193 0.76 -15.76 16.24
N LEU A 194 0.59 -15.01 15.15
CA LEU A 194 -0.27 -15.43 14.02
C LEU A 194 0.30 -16.68 13.36
N ILE A 195 1.61 -16.72 13.12
CA ILE A 195 2.29 -17.87 12.51
C ILE A 195 2.16 -19.11 13.39
N ASP A 196 2.40 -18.97 14.70
CA ASP A 196 2.25 -20.09 15.64
C ASP A 196 0.80 -20.58 15.71
N ALA A 197 -0.17 -19.66 15.70
CA ALA A 197 -1.58 -19.99 15.77
C ALA A 197 -2.12 -20.69 14.50
N ALA A 198 -1.51 -20.40 13.34
CA ALA A 198 -1.82 -21.12 12.09
C ALA A 198 -1.41 -22.59 12.16
N GLY A 199 -0.33 -22.87 12.88
CA GLY A 199 0.18 -24.22 13.09
C GLY A 199 1.20 -24.66 12.03
N PRO A 200 1.92 -25.78 12.26
CA PRO A 200 3.04 -26.22 11.42
C PRO A 200 2.60 -26.71 10.05
N ASP A 201 1.34 -27.12 9.89
CA ASP A 201 0.81 -27.67 8.64
C ASP A 201 0.21 -26.58 7.72
N ALA A 202 0.21 -25.33 8.14
CA ALA A 202 -0.27 -24.23 7.34
C ALA A 202 0.78 -23.76 6.32
N LEU A 203 0.32 -23.36 5.14
CA LEU A 203 1.10 -22.58 4.20
C LEU A 203 1.05 -21.11 4.66
N VAL A 204 2.17 -20.57 5.07
CA VAL A 204 2.28 -19.19 5.56
C VAL A 204 3.02 -18.33 4.56
N VAL A 205 2.42 -17.20 4.19
CA VAL A 205 3.03 -16.16 3.36
C VAL A 205 3.13 -14.88 4.20
N LEU A 206 4.32 -14.27 4.26
CA LEU A 206 4.57 -12.94 4.82
C LEU A 206 5.19 -12.07 3.74
N THR A 207 4.56 -10.92 3.45
CA THR A 207 5.03 -10.00 2.41
C THR A 207 4.59 -8.57 2.69
N GLY A 208 5.08 -7.60 1.91
CA GLY A 208 4.53 -6.25 1.81
C GLY A 208 3.59 -6.10 0.61
N ASP A 209 2.85 -5.02 0.57
CA ASP A 209 2.13 -4.60 -0.64
C ASP A 209 2.97 -3.62 -1.48
N HIS A 210 3.72 -2.74 -0.85
CA HIS A 210 4.75 -1.86 -1.44
C HIS A 210 5.74 -1.41 -0.36
N GLY A 211 6.73 -0.66 -0.77
CA GLY A 211 7.69 -0.03 0.13
C GLY A 211 7.30 1.40 0.53
N GLU A 212 8.23 2.09 1.18
CA GLU A 212 8.02 3.44 1.72
C GLU A 212 9.32 4.23 1.67
N ARG A 213 9.24 5.54 1.50
CA ARG A 213 10.38 6.44 1.68
C ARG A 213 10.60 6.70 3.15
N VAL A 214 11.79 6.38 3.64
CA VAL A 214 12.19 6.56 5.05
C VAL A 214 13.55 7.27 5.11
N GLY A 215 13.56 8.56 4.79
CA GLY A 215 14.76 9.38 4.86
C GLY A 215 15.69 9.36 3.65
N GLU A 216 15.32 8.70 2.56
CA GLU A 216 16.10 8.75 1.33
C GLU A 216 16.03 10.14 0.70
N GLY A 217 17.20 10.66 0.31
CA GLY A 217 17.30 11.86 -0.53
C GLY A 217 16.71 11.61 -1.91
N ILE A 218 16.20 12.65 -2.53
CA ILE A 218 15.75 12.61 -3.93
C ILE A 218 16.79 13.37 -4.76
N PRO A 219 17.47 12.71 -5.71
CA PRO A 219 18.50 13.36 -6.52
C PRO A 219 17.94 14.53 -7.35
N ASP A 220 18.69 15.62 -7.45
CA ASP A 220 18.33 16.73 -8.33
C ASP A 220 18.33 16.31 -9.81
N GLY A 221 17.50 16.97 -10.61
CA GLY A 221 17.38 16.67 -12.04
C GLY A 221 16.62 15.38 -12.36
N THR A 222 15.88 14.84 -11.40
CA THR A 222 14.99 13.69 -11.56
C THR A 222 13.52 14.10 -11.66
N LEU A 223 12.63 13.14 -11.90
CA LEU A 223 11.19 13.39 -12.11
C LEU A 223 10.50 14.05 -10.92
N LEU A 224 10.80 13.61 -9.70
CA LEU A 224 10.14 14.14 -8.51
C LEU A 224 10.47 15.63 -8.27
N PRO A 225 11.74 16.06 -8.26
CA PRO A 225 12.07 17.48 -8.21
C PRO A 225 11.45 18.30 -9.35
N TYR A 226 11.45 17.77 -10.58
CA TYR A 226 10.81 18.44 -11.71
C TYR A 226 9.34 18.74 -11.46
N PHE A 227 8.58 17.73 -10.98
CA PHE A 227 7.15 17.91 -10.68
C PHE A 227 6.91 18.80 -9.47
N THR A 228 7.72 18.69 -8.42
CA THR A 228 7.60 19.58 -7.25
C THR A 228 7.86 21.03 -7.61
N ASP A 229 8.87 21.32 -8.44
CA ASP A 229 9.15 22.66 -8.93
C ASP A 229 8.03 23.17 -9.86
N LYS A 230 7.55 22.34 -10.78
CA LYS A 230 6.42 22.68 -11.67
C LYS A 230 5.15 23.01 -10.90
N LEU A 231 4.91 22.36 -9.78
CA LEU A 231 3.79 22.61 -8.87
C LEU A 231 4.10 23.69 -7.83
N ARG A 232 5.31 24.22 -7.78
CA ARG A 232 5.78 25.18 -6.78
C ARG A 232 5.59 24.69 -5.34
N ILE A 233 5.95 23.41 -5.10
CA ILE A 233 5.92 22.81 -3.77
C ILE A 233 7.25 23.13 -3.08
N PRO A 234 7.25 23.67 -1.84
CA PRO A 234 8.48 23.91 -1.10
C PRO A 234 9.25 22.61 -0.87
N ARG A 235 10.56 22.63 -1.13
CA ARG A 235 11.46 21.56 -0.72
C ARG A 235 11.84 21.80 0.74
N LEU A 236 11.58 20.84 1.60
CA LEU A 236 11.98 20.86 3.01
C LEU A 236 13.14 19.90 3.19
N ASP A 237 14.07 20.22 4.08
CA ASP A 237 15.07 19.24 4.49
C ASP A 237 14.43 18.15 5.38
N HIS A 238 15.16 17.08 5.66
CA HIS A 238 14.59 15.90 6.33
C HIS A 238 14.19 16.17 7.80
N GLU A 239 14.91 17.04 8.53
CA GLU A 239 14.57 17.36 9.92
C GLU A 239 13.39 18.34 10.00
N GLU A 240 13.39 19.36 9.15
CA GLU A 240 12.26 20.28 9.01
C GLU A 240 11.01 19.55 8.58
N ASP A 241 11.14 18.59 7.67
CA ASP A 241 10.08 17.75 7.15
C ASP A 241 9.40 16.94 8.27
N THR A 242 10.15 16.26 9.12
CA THR A 242 9.60 15.45 10.22
C THR A 242 8.81 16.30 11.22
N ARG A 243 9.31 17.47 11.60
CA ARG A 243 8.63 18.39 12.53
C ARG A 243 7.35 18.97 11.93
N VAL A 244 7.42 19.38 10.66
CA VAL A 244 6.25 19.89 9.94
C VAL A 244 5.17 18.82 9.81
N GLN A 245 5.56 17.55 9.57
CA GLN A 245 4.61 16.45 9.50
C GLN A 245 3.92 16.16 10.83
N GLU A 246 4.65 16.18 11.94
CA GLU A 246 4.06 16.02 13.28
C GLU A 246 3.02 17.11 13.57
N ASP A 247 3.33 18.37 13.24
CA ASP A 247 2.42 19.49 13.41
C ASP A 247 1.18 19.37 12.50
N VAL A 248 1.37 18.96 11.24
CA VAL A 248 0.29 18.74 10.27
C VAL A 248 -0.59 17.55 10.69
N ALA A 249 -0.01 16.45 11.15
CA ALA A 249 -0.76 15.28 11.63
C ALA A 249 -1.62 15.63 12.85
N LEU A 250 -1.07 16.44 13.78
CA LEU A 250 -1.79 16.95 14.94
C LEU A 250 -2.95 17.87 14.52
N TYR A 251 -2.71 18.78 13.57
CA TYR A 251 -3.74 19.68 13.02
C TYR A 251 -4.88 18.90 12.37
N ARG A 252 -4.57 17.88 11.56
CA ARG A 252 -5.56 17.01 10.90
C ARG A 252 -6.39 16.19 11.88
N LYS A 253 -5.75 15.63 12.91
CA LYS A 253 -6.47 14.93 13.98
C LYS A 253 -7.51 15.82 14.63
N ARG A 254 -7.20 17.10 14.83
CA ARG A 254 -8.11 18.12 15.38
C ARG A 254 -9.17 18.57 14.37
N GLY A 255 -8.80 18.73 13.10
CA GLY A 255 -9.72 19.04 12.01
C GLY A 255 -10.78 17.96 11.82
N ARG A 256 -10.41 16.69 11.93
CA ARG A 256 -11.35 15.55 11.88
C ARG A 256 -12.32 15.57 13.05
N GLN A 257 -11.88 15.83 14.27
CA GLN A 257 -12.77 15.94 15.43
C GLN A 257 -13.80 17.06 15.28
N ILE A 258 -13.42 18.18 14.67
CA ILE A 258 -14.32 19.30 14.37
C ILE A 258 -15.28 18.95 13.23
N HIS A 259 -14.79 18.24 12.20
CA HIS A 259 -15.59 17.83 11.05
C HIS A 259 -16.62 16.75 11.46
N ASP A 260 -16.23 15.74 12.26
CA ASP A 260 -17.12 14.74 12.79
C ASP A 260 -18.22 15.33 13.67
N ALA A 261 -17.87 16.33 14.49
CA ALA A 261 -18.85 17.09 15.27
C ALA A 261 -19.80 17.89 14.37
N SER A 262 -19.28 18.49 13.28
CA SER A 262 -20.06 19.22 12.27
C SER A 262 -21.01 18.31 11.49
N LEU A 263 -20.55 17.12 11.08
CA LEU A 263 -21.39 16.13 10.39
C LEU A 263 -22.49 15.56 11.29
N ARG A 264 -22.22 15.37 12.60
CA ARG A 264 -23.24 15.00 13.57
C ARG A 264 -24.28 16.10 13.72
N LEU A 265 -23.84 17.36 13.74
CA LEU A 265 -24.70 18.54 13.76
C LEU A 265 -25.59 18.61 12.51
N ASP A 266 -25.02 18.40 11.33
CA ASP A 266 -25.74 18.38 10.03
C ASP A 266 -26.75 17.21 9.93
N ARG A 267 -26.40 16.04 10.44
CA ARG A 267 -27.30 14.89 10.55
C ARG A 267 -28.50 15.18 11.45
N ILE A 268 -28.25 15.82 12.58
CA ILE A 268 -29.30 16.19 13.56
C ILE A 268 -30.20 17.29 13.01
N THR A 269 -29.64 18.25 12.26
CA THR A 269 -30.43 19.33 11.63
C THR A 269 -31.26 18.86 10.44
N ARG A 270 -30.93 17.73 9.82
CA ARG A 270 -31.71 17.13 8.69
C ARG A 270 -32.74 16.09 9.15
N LEU A 271 -32.62 15.57 10.36
CA LEU A 271 -33.59 14.62 10.91
C LEU A 271 -34.67 15.42 11.71
N GLU A 272 -35.91 15.32 11.20
CA GLU A 272 -37.14 15.76 11.83
C GLU A 272 -37.42 17.27 11.92
N ASN A 273 -38.11 17.80 10.93
CA ASN A 273 -38.94 19.04 11.02
C ASN A 273 -38.45 20.14 11.98
N GLY A 274 -37.13 20.35 12.08
CA GLY A 274 -36.51 21.49 12.74
C GLY A 274 -36.53 21.48 14.28
N ARG A 275 -36.82 20.37 14.95
CA ARG A 275 -36.78 20.29 16.42
C ARG A 275 -35.76 19.26 16.92
N ILE A 276 -34.63 19.73 17.42
CA ILE A 276 -33.61 18.90 18.11
C ILE A 276 -34.07 18.66 19.55
N ALA A 277 -34.04 17.40 19.99
CA ALA A 277 -34.38 17.06 21.38
C ALA A 277 -33.43 17.75 22.39
N PRO A 278 -33.91 18.21 23.55
CA PRO A 278 -33.07 18.91 24.54
C PRO A 278 -31.84 18.11 25.00
N ARG A 279 -31.94 16.78 25.04
CA ARG A 279 -30.84 15.88 25.42
C ARG A 279 -29.72 15.86 24.39
N GLU A 280 -30.04 15.83 23.10
CA GLU A 280 -29.09 15.85 21.99
C GLU A 280 -28.36 17.22 21.90
N ARG A 281 -29.04 18.32 22.24
CA ARG A 281 -28.41 19.64 22.34
C ARG A 281 -27.35 19.70 23.44
N ALA A 282 -27.60 19.03 24.57
CA ALA A 282 -26.64 18.95 25.67
C ALA A 282 -25.41 18.13 25.29
N ASP A 283 -25.58 17.01 24.59
CA ASP A 283 -24.48 16.17 24.12
C ASP A 283 -23.60 16.89 23.09
N ILE A 284 -24.21 17.64 22.15
CA ILE A 284 -23.48 18.46 21.18
C ILE A 284 -22.72 19.59 21.88
N LEU A 285 -23.32 20.22 22.87
CA LEU A 285 -22.68 21.29 23.66
C LEU A 285 -21.50 20.75 24.46
N LEU A 286 -21.63 19.54 25.04
CA LEU A 286 -20.58 18.85 25.77
C LEU A 286 -19.42 18.45 24.83
N ASP A 287 -19.72 17.95 23.65
CA ASP A 287 -18.70 17.65 22.62
C ASP A 287 -17.95 18.91 22.17
N LEU A 288 -18.65 20.02 21.95
CA LEU A 288 -18.06 21.32 21.64
C LEU A 288 -17.20 21.86 22.79
N ILE A 289 -17.68 21.75 24.03
CA ILE A 289 -16.94 22.14 25.25
C ILE A 289 -15.70 21.26 25.39
N GLN A 290 -15.79 19.96 25.12
CA GLN A 290 -14.65 19.03 25.18
C GLN A 290 -13.61 19.34 24.10
N VAL A 291 -14.02 19.74 22.89
CA VAL A 291 -13.14 20.26 21.83
C VAL A 291 -12.45 21.55 22.26
N VAL A 292 -13.18 22.49 22.88
CA VAL A 292 -12.61 23.75 23.38
C VAL A 292 -11.66 23.51 24.55
N LEU A 293 -12.02 22.65 25.51
CA LEU A 293 -11.17 22.28 26.65
C LEU A 293 -9.91 21.51 26.21
N THR A 294 -10.03 20.64 25.23
CA THR A 294 -8.88 19.97 24.62
C THR A 294 -7.98 20.98 23.92
N ARG A 295 -8.55 21.99 23.27
CA ARG A 295 -7.83 23.12 22.66
C ARG A 295 -7.07 23.96 23.70
N LEU A 296 -7.67 24.21 24.86
CA LEU A 296 -7.06 24.97 25.96
C LEU A 296 -5.97 24.15 26.69
N ARG A 297 -6.19 22.85 26.91
CA ARG A 297 -5.19 21.96 27.55
C ARG A 297 -3.96 21.70 26.68
N THR A 298 -4.09 21.75 25.36
CA THR A 298 -2.98 21.52 24.41
C THR A 298 -2.27 22.80 23.97
N GLN A 299 -2.58 23.96 24.54
CA GLN A 299 -1.82 25.21 24.32
C GLN A 299 -0.35 25.14 24.78
N ARG A 300 0.08 24.07 25.46
CA ARG A 300 1.49 23.83 25.80
C ARG A 300 2.36 23.35 24.64
N LEU A 301 1.76 22.87 23.55
CA LEU A 301 2.46 22.51 22.30
C LEU A 301 2.15 23.60 21.28
N ARG A 302 2.95 24.67 21.27
CA ARG A 302 2.90 25.67 20.21
C ARG A 302 3.51 25.02 18.95
N PRO A 303 2.77 24.97 17.80
CA PRO A 303 3.37 24.54 16.55
C PRO A 303 4.56 25.45 16.21
N THR A 304 5.57 24.90 15.53
CA THR A 304 6.68 25.70 15.02
C THR A 304 6.17 26.80 14.08
N ARG A 305 6.96 27.85 13.84
CA ARG A 305 6.61 28.90 12.88
C ARG A 305 6.39 28.33 11.49
N GLU A 306 7.20 27.35 11.11
CA GLU A 306 7.14 26.60 9.85
C GLU A 306 5.87 25.74 9.80
N GLY A 307 5.55 24.96 10.82
CA GLY A 307 4.33 24.19 10.92
C GLY A 307 3.06 25.06 10.85
N MET A 308 3.07 26.26 11.45
CA MET A 308 1.98 27.22 11.29
C MET A 308 1.86 27.76 9.86
N ARG A 309 2.97 28.09 9.20
CA ARG A 309 2.96 28.55 7.80
C ARG A 309 2.41 27.47 6.89
N GLU A 310 2.83 26.22 7.09
CA GLU A 310 2.37 25.07 6.31
C GLU A 310 0.87 24.78 6.53
N MET A 311 0.37 24.84 7.77
CA MET A 311 -1.05 24.73 8.06
C MET A 311 -1.89 25.80 7.35
N TRP A 312 -1.40 27.06 7.31
CA TRP A 312 -2.06 28.13 6.59
C TRP A 312 -2.04 27.92 5.08
N ARG A 313 -0.94 27.38 4.55
CA ARG A 313 -0.81 27.02 3.14
C ARG A 313 -1.84 25.94 2.77
N LEU A 314 -1.91 24.85 3.54
CA LEU A 314 -2.87 23.76 3.34
C LEU A 314 -4.32 24.26 3.36
N LYS A 315 -4.67 25.11 4.32
CA LYS A 315 -6.00 25.69 4.41
C LYS A 315 -6.38 26.53 3.17
N LYS A 316 -5.42 27.26 2.61
CA LYS A 316 -5.63 27.99 1.34
C LYS A 316 -5.81 27.03 0.17
N GLU A 317 -5.08 25.91 0.16
CA GLU A 317 -5.19 24.90 -0.88
C GLU A 317 -6.54 24.17 -0.82
N ASP A 318 -7.02 23.79 0.37
CA ASP A 318 -8.36 23.20 0.56
C ASP A 318 -9.46 24.13 0.04
N TYR A 319 -9.35 25.44 0.31
CA TYR A 319 -10.28 26.42 -0.23
C TYR A 319 -10.24 26.50 -1.77
N ARG A 320 -9.05 26.43 -2.38
CA ARG A 320 -8.89 26.44 -3.85
C ARG A 320 -9.45 25.19 -4.50
N ILE A 321 -9.26 24.02 -3.89
CA ILE A 321 -9.85 22.75 -4.33
C ILE A 321 -11.38 22.86 -4.31
N GLY A 322 -11.95 23.27 -3.17
CA GLY A 322 -13.40 23.43 -3.02
C GLY A 322 -13.98 24.39 -4.05
N ARG A 323 -13.29 25.53 -4.32
CA ARG A 323 -13.70 26.49 -5.34
C ARG A 323 -13.62 25.90 -6.76
N ALA A 324 -12.56 25.16 -7.10
CA ALA A 324 -12.41 24.53 -8.41
C ALA A 324 -13.48 23.44 -8.65
N VAL A 325 -13.79 22.65 -7.62
CA VAL A 325 -14.88 21.65 -7.67
C VAL A 325 -16.23 22.35 -7.87
N TRP A 326 -16.48 23.43 -7.12
CA TRP A 326 -17.72 24.21 -7.22
C TRP A 326 -17.90 24.84 -8.62
N LEU A 327 -16.81 25.25 -9.27
CA LEU A 327 -16.82 25.80 -10.63
C LEU A 327 -16.85 24.72 -11.73
N GLY A 328 -16.84 23.42 -11.37
CA GLY A 328 -16.84 22.30 -12.33
C GLY A 328 -15.52 22.12 -13.07
N ASP A 329 -14.44 22.78 -12.66
CA ASP A 329 -13.10 22.63 -13.26
C ASP A 329 -12.36 21.42 -12.64
N SER A 330 -12.65 20.24 -13.20
CA SER A 330 -12.07 18.98 -12.75
C SER A 330 -10.53 18.93 -12.87
N ARG A 331 -9.94 19.57 -13.89
CA ARG A 331 -8.48 19.60 -14.08
C ARG A 331 -7.80 20.49 -13.04
N ALA A 332 -8.36 21.66 -12.77
CA ALA A 332 -7.83 22.53 -11.72
C ALA A 332 -7.96 21.89 -10.34
N ALA A 333 -9.08 21.22 -10.05
CA ALA A 333 -9.28 20.48 -8.81
C ALA A 333 -8.26 19.36 -8.66
N GLN A 334 -8.03 18.54 -9.70
CA GLN A 334 -7.05 17.46 -9.69
C GLN A 334 -5.62 17.96 -9.47
N ARG A 335 -5.20 19.02 -10.19
CA ARG A 335 -3.88 19.64 -9.99
C ARG A 335 -3.70 20.17 -8.57
N GLN A 336 -4.75 20.76 -8.03
CA GLN A 336 -4.70 21.32 -6.69
C GLN A 336 -4.66 20.21 -5.63
N MET A 337 -5.44 19.14 -5.79
CA MET A 337 -5.37 17.95 -4.95
C MET A 337 -3.97 17.32 -4.99
N LEU A 338 -3.38 17.18 -6.18
CA LEU A 338 -2.02 16.67 -6.32
C LEU A 338 -1.00 17.55 -5.58
N ARG A 339 -1.09 18.89 -5.69
CA ARG A 339 -0.23 19.80 -4.91
C ARG A 339 -0.34 19.57 -3.42
N VAL A 340 -1.57 19.48 -2.89
CA VAL A 340 -1.82 19.21 -1.47
C VAL A 340 -1.23 17.86 -1.09
N THR A 341 -1.49 16.82 -1.87
CA THR A 341 -1.01 15.46 -1.57
C THR A 341 0.53 15.39 -1.61
N LEU A 342 1.17 15.94 -2.65
CA LEU A 342 2.63 15.97 -2.76
C LEU A 342 3.28 16.77 -1.63
N SER A 343 2.64 17.86 -1.18
CA SER A 343 3.14 18.68 -0.08
C SER A 343 2.87 18.10 1.31
N GLN A 344 1.87 17.23 1.45
CA GLN A 344 1.47 16.66 2.72
C GLN A 344 2.15 15.33 3.02
N PHE A 345 2.41 14.53 1.97
CA PHE A 345 2.99 13.19 2.10
C PHE A 345 4.48 13.16 1.73
N HIS A 346 5.07 14.31 1.41
CA HIS A 346 6.49 14.45 1.08
C HIS A 346 7.02 13.29 0.22
N LEU A 347 6.18 12.87 -0.76
CA LEU A 347 6.55 11.84 -1.72
C LEU A 347 6.89 10.47 -1.07
N GLN A 348 6.15 10.08 -0.04
CA GLN A 348 6.41 8.84 0.69
C GLN A 348 6.31 7.61 -0.22
N HIS A 349 5.17 7.40 -0.88
CA HIS A 349 4.97 6.34 -1.86
C HIS A 349 3.94 6.74 -2.93
N GLY A 350 3.83 5.93 -3.99
CA GLY A 350 2.84 6.13 -5.07
C GLY A 350 3.21 7.18 -6.13
N TYR A 351 4.27 7.94 -5.96
CA TYR A 351 4.66 9.04 -6.86
C TYR A 351 5.89 8.75 -7.69
N HIS A 352 6.55 7.64 -7.45
CA HIS A 352 7.71 7.16 -8.19
C HIS A 352 7.84 5.64 -8.09
N VAL A 353 8.78 5.07 -8.85
CA VAL A 353 9.02 3.63 -8.91
C VAL A 353 10.40 3.22 -8.41
N TYR A 354 11.02 3.99 -7.50
CA TYR A 354 12.29 3.63 -6.88
C TYR A 354 12.23 2.28 -6.16
N ASP A 355 13.37 1.58 -6.06
CA ASP A 355 13.41 0.25 -5.45
C ASP A 355 12.98 0.27 -3.97
N TYR A 356 13.23 1.34 -3.22
CA TYR A 356 12.71 1.46 -1.84
C TYR A 356 11.18 1.57 -1.76
N LEU A 357 10.48 1.84 -2.89
CA LEU A 357 9.02 1.87 -3.01
C LEU A 357 8.47 0.58 -3.61
N THR A 358 9.24 -0.08 -4.48
CA THR A 358 8.75 -1.21 -5.28
C THR A 358 9.33 -2.56 -4.84
N ARG A 359 10.43 -2.57 -4.09
CA ARG A 359 11.08 -3.80 -3.62
C ARG A 359 10.59 -4.17 -2.23
N ILE A 360 9.90 -5.32 -2.15
CA ILE A 360 9.29 -5.86 -0.93
C ILE A 360 9.90 -7.22 -0.57
N PRO A 361 9.82 -7.66 0.71
CA PRO A 361 10.16 -9.03 1.06
C PRO A 361 9.02 -9.97 0.67
N PHE A 362 9.34 -11.22 0.33
CA PHE A 362 8.37 -12.29 0.23
C PHE A 362 8.95 -13.56 0.88
N LEU A 363 8.26 -14.03 1.89
CA LEU A 363 8.61 -15.23 2.63
C LEU A 363 7.46 -16.22 2.55
N ILE A 364 7.76 -17.48 2.22
CA ILE A 364 6.77 -18.54 2.14
C ILE A 364 7.29 -19.80 2.80
N ALA A 365 6.49 -20.39 3.69
CA ALA A 365 6.81 -21.66 4.35
C ALA A 365 5.55 -22.52 4.48
N GLY A 366 5.73 -23.83 4.37
CA GLY A 366 4.67 -24.82 4.56
C GLY A 366 5.09 -26.21 4.09
N PRO A 367 4.35 -27.25 4.49
CA PRO A 367 4.73 -28.66 4.20
C PRO A 367 4.90 -28.96 2.72
N ALA A 368 4.12 -28.29 1.86
CA ALA A 368 4.17 -28.50 0.40
C ALA A 368 5.49 -28.03 -0.26
N LEU A 369 6.31 -27.24 0.47
CA LEU A 369 7.53 -26.62 -0.09
C LEU A 369 8.81 -27.40 0.29
N GLY A 370 8.69 -28.51 1.05
CA GLY A 370 9.84 -29.24 1.59
C GLY A 370 10.46 -28.54 2.81
N THR A 371 11.51 -29.13 3.36
CA THR A 371 12.12 -28.72 4.64
C THR A 371 13.34 -27.82 4.50
N MET A 372 13.77 -27.46 3.30
CA MET A 372 15.00 -26.71 3.07
C MET A 372 14.73 -25.21 2.95
N PRO A 373 14.98 -24.43 4.00
CA PRO A 373 14.92 -22.98 3.90
C PRO A 373 15.96 -22.47 2.91
N ARG A 374 15.59 -21.46 2.13
CA ARG A 374 16.48 -20.90 1.10
C ARG A 374 16.29 -19.41 0.95
N LEU A 375 17.42 -18.70 0.87
CA LEU A 375 17.45 -17.34 0.36
C LEU A 375 17.54 -17.42 -1.17
N GLN A 376 16.53 -16.90 -1.86
CA GLN A 376 16.46 -16.85 -3.32
C GLN A 376 16.79 -15.43 -3.79
N GLU A 377 17.93 -15.27 -4.43
CA GLU A 377 18.39 -13.96 -4.91
C GLU A 377 17.70 -13.52 -6.23
N SER A 378 17.04 -14.47 -6.89
CA SER A 378 16.30 -14.20 -8.12
C SER A 378 15.24 -13.14 -7.92
N SER A 379 15.16 -12.20 -8.84
CA SER A 379 14.09 -11.20 -8.88
C SER A 379 12.78 -11.86 -9.31
N VAL A 380 11.73 -11.68 -8.51
CA VAL A 380 10.37 -12.14 -8.79
C VAL A 380 9.40 -10.97 -8.75
N ARG A 381 8.24 -11.12 -9.39
CA ARG A 381 7.27 -10.04 -9.51
C ARG A 381 6.02 -10.36 -8.70
N HIS A 382 5.42 -9.35 -8.13
CA HIS A 382 4.21 -9.46 -7.32
C HIS A 382 3.04 -10.09 -8.10
N VAL A 383 2.91 -9.79 -9.38
CA VAL A 383 1.92 -10.39 -10.30
C VAL A 383 2.11 -11.90 -10.50
N ASP A 384 3.29 -12.43 -10.21
CA ASP A 384 3.61 -13.84 -10.37
C ASP A 384 3.12 -14.72 -9.19
N VAL A 385 2.61 -14.10 -8.11
CA VAL A 385 2.21 -14.84 -6.89
C VAL A 385 0.96 -15.68 -7.12
N LEU A 386 -0.08 -15.13 -7.78
CA LEU A 386 -1.29 -15.91 -8.07
C LEU A 386 -0.99 -17.20 -8.86
N PRO A 387 -0.31 -17.16 -10.03
CA PRO A 387 0.00 -18.38 -10.77
C PRO A 387 0.90 -19.32 -9.97
N THR A 388 1.82 -18.81 -9.15
CA THR A 388 2.68 -19.63 -8.29
C THR A 388 1.86 -20.38 -7.23
N LEU A 389 0.95 -19.68 -6.52
CA LEU A 389 0.09 -20.31 -5.52
C LEU A 389 -0.86 -21.33 -6.15
N CYS A 390 -1.39 -21.05 -7.35
CA CYS A 390 -2.20 -22.03 -8.08
C CYS A 390 -1.39 -23.30 -8.36
N GLU A 391 -0.16 -23.18 -8.88
CA GLU A 391 0.69 -24.30 -9.21
C GLU A 391 1.03 -25.16 -7.99
N ILE A 392 1.51 -24.56 -6.88
CA ILE A 392 1.90 -25.31 -5.68
C ILE A 392 0.71 -25.96 -4.94
N LEU A 393 -0.48 -25.42 -5.11
CA LEU A 393 -1.72 -25.94 -4.51
C LEU A 393 -2.49 -26.87 -5.45
N GLY A 394 -1.98 -27.11 -6.67
CA GLY A 394 -2.60 -27.99 -7.66
C GLY A 394 -3.89 -27.43 -8.28
N PHE A 395 -4.04 -26.11 -8.33
CA PHE A 395 -5.14 -25.47 -9.04
C PHE A 395 -4.74 -25.17 -10.49
N GLU A 396 -5.73 -25.18 -11.37
CA GLU A 396 -5.55 -24.70 -12.73
C GLU A 396 -5.18 -23.20 -12.72
N VAL A 397 -4.08 -22.86 -13.40
CA VAL A 397 -3.66 -21.47 -13.56
C VAL A 397 -4.56 -20.84 -14.62
N PRO A 398 -5.28 -19.75 -14.29
CA PRO A 398 -6.12 -19.08 -15.28
C PRO A 398 -5.31 -18.62 -16.50
N SER A 399 -5.91 -18.66 -17.68
CA SER A 399 -5.25 -18.19 -18.92
C SER A 399 -5.94 -16.93 -19.42
N PHE A 400 -5.23 -15.78 -19.35
CA PHE A 400 -5.68 -14.52 -19.93
C PHE A 400 -4.49 -13.58 -20.20
N PRO A 401 -4.65 -12.58 -21.09
CA PRO A 401 -3.57 -11.64 -21.39
C PRO A 401 -3.12 -10.85 -20.17
N GLY A 402 -1.82 -10.69 -20.00
CA GLY A 402 -1.23 -9.91 -18.90
C GLY A 402 -1.15 -10.64 -17.56
N LEU A 403 -1.43 -11.94 -17.53
CA LEU A 403 -1.17 -12.79 -16.36
C LEU A 403 0.33 -12.88 -16.09
N GLY A 404 0.71 -12.87 -14.82
CA GLY A 404 2.04 -13.21 -14.34
C GLY A 404 2.43 -14.65 -14.69
N THR A 405 3.63 -15.03 -14.32
CA THR A 405 4.13 -16.37 -14.56
C THR A 405 4.68 -16.95 -13.26
N SER A 406 4.34 -18.20 -13.02
CA SER A 406 4.76 -18.91 -11.81
C SER A 406 6.27 -18.90 -11.62
N PHE A 407 6.70 -18.65 -10.40
CA PHE A 407 8.05 -18.86 -9.92
C PHE A 407 8.16 -20.11 -9.00
N ALA A 408 7.17 -21.00 -9.03
CA ALA A 408 7.19 -22.24 -8.24
C ALA A 408 8.47 -23.06 -8.42
N PRO A 409 9.14 -23.13 -9.60
CA PRO A 409 10.43 -23.81 -9.73
C PRO A 409 11.49 -23.31 -8.75
N LEU A 410 11.50 -22.00 -8.38
CA LEU A 410 12.42 -21.42 -7.40
C LEU A 410 12.15 -21.89 -5.96
N LEU A 411 10.96 -22.38 -5.67
CA LEU A 411 10.64 -22.96 -4.36
C LEU A 411 11.28 -24.35 -4.18
N GLY A 412 11.66 -24.98 -5.28
CA GLY A 412 12.50 -26.16 -5.36
C GLY A 412 13.95 -25.87 -5.75
N THR A 413 14.55 -26.69 -6.59
CA THR A 413 15.91 -26.54 -7.12
C THR A 413 15.94 -25.97 -8.54
N GLY A 414 14.78 -25.59 -9.07
CA GLY A 414 14.64 -25.08 -10.43
C GLY A 414 15.12 -23.63 -10.57
N THR A 415 15.09 -23.15 -11.80
CA THR A 415 15.39 -21.78 -12.19
C THR A 415 14.23 -21.19 -12.96
N VAL A 416 14.12 -19.88 -12.96
CA VAL A 416 13.21 -19.14 -13.83
C VAL A 416 13.99 -18.09 -14.61
N GLU A 417 13.54 -17.81 -15.82
CA GLU A 417 14.11 -16.73 -16.62
C GLU A 417 13.72 -15.37 -16.02
N GLU A 418 14.69 -14.45 -15.92
CA GLU A 418 14.41 -13.08 -15.52
C GLU A 418 13.50 -12.41 -16.56
N ARG A 419 12.44 -11.78 -16.09
CA ARG A 419 11.44 -11.14 -16.95
C ARG A 419 11.38 -9.66 -16.68
N PRO A 420 11.12 -8.86 -17.72
CA PRO A 420 10.88 -7.43 -17.53
C PRO A 420 9.73 -7.19 -16.54
N LEU A 421 9.91 -6.23 -15.67
CA LEU A 421 8.87 -5.71 -14.81
C LEU A 421 8.40 -4.36 -15.33
N TYR A 422 7.17 -4.30 -15.85
CA TYR A 422 6.47 -3.06 -16.11
C TYR A 422 6.05 -2.42 -14.79
N MET A 423 6.22 -1.12 -14.66
CA MET A 423 5.86 -0.37 -13.45
C MET A 423 5.12 0.92 -13.80
N GLU A 424 4.28 1.39 -12.89
CA GLU A 424 3.66 2.71 -13.00
C GLU A 424 3.41 3.35 -11.63
N ALA A 425 3.36 4.68 -11.61
CA ALA A 425 2.99 5.46 -10.44
C ALA A 425 2.09 6.63 -10.87
N ARG A 426 0.95 6.81 -10.18
CA ARG A 426 -0.05 7.85 -10.48
C ARG A 426 -0.42 8.71 -9.28
N GLY A 427 0.24 8.48 -8.14
CA GLY A 427 -0.17 9.08 -6.88
C GLY A 427 -1.43 8.45 -6.30
N GLY A 428 -1.72 8.75 -5.04
CA GLY A 428 -2.90 8.23 -4.33
C GLY A 428 -4.23 8.76 -4.88
N ALA A 429 -4.26 10.00 -5.37
CA ALA A 429 -5.37 10.55 -6.14
C ALA A 429 -5.11 10.37 -7.64
N GLN A 430 -6.17 10.38 -8.48
CA GLN A 430 -5.99 10.41 -9.93
C GLN A 430 -5.23 11.68 -10.32
N ALA A 431 -3.90 11.58 -10.40
CA ALA A 431 -3.09 12.68 -10.88
C ALA A 431 -3.41 12.98 -12.36
N PRO A 432 -3.34 14.24 -12.79
CA PRO A 432 -3.38 14.57 -14.21
C PRO A 432 -2.37 13.75 -15.02
N HIS A 433 -2.66 13.47 -16.28
CA HIS A 433 -1.85 12.62 -17.14
C HIS A 433 -0.37 13.00 -17.19
N GLU A 434 -0.05 14.28 -17.11
CA GLU A 434 1.31 14.81 -17.12
C GLU A 434 2.17 14.32 -15.93
N PHE A 435 1.55 13.89 -14.82
CA PHE A 435 2.26 13.40 -13.64
C PHE A 435 2.32 11.85 -13.56
N TYR A 436 1.85 11.19 -14.59
CA TYR A 436 1.94 9.74 -14.68
C TYR A 436 3.38 9.32 -14.96
N ILE A 437 3.95 8.50 -14.09
CA ILE A 437 5.27 7.92 -14.29
C ILE A 437 5.09 6.47 -14.74
N ARG A 438 5.81 6.14 -15.80
CA ARG A 438 5.99 4.78 -16.28
C ARG A 438 7.41 4.33 -16.02
N GLY A 439 7.56 3.08 -15.59
CA GLY A 439 8.86 2.47 -15.37
C GLY A 439 8.98 1.09 -15.99
N ILE A 440 10.21 0.67 -16.17
CA ILE A 440 10.57 -0.69 -16.53
C ILE A 440 11.87 -1.09 -15.86
N ARG A 441 11.92 -2.32 -15.34
CA ARG A 441 13.12 -2.98 -14.88
C ARG A 441 13.40 -4.16 -15.81
N SER A 442 14.54 -4.18 -16.48
CA SER A 442 14.90 -5.17 -17.49
C SER A 442 16.40 -5.32 -17.63
N GLY A 443 16.93 -6.54 -17.57
CA GLY A 443 18.33 -6.85 -17.81
C GLY A 443 19.33 -6.13 -16.89
N GLY A 444 18.98 -5.86 -15.63
CA GLY A 444 19.81 -5.15 -14.65
C GLY A 444 19.73 -3.63 -14.75
N TRP A 445 18.89 -3.10 -15.65
CA TRP A 445 18.62 -1.67 -15.80
C TRP A 445 17.24 -1.30 -15.31
N LYS A 446 17.08 -0.06 -14.88
CA LYS A 446 15.80 0.53 -14.56
C LYS A 446 15.63 1.87 -15.26
N MET A 447 14.48 2.04 -15.89
CA MET A 447 14.08 3.27 -16.57
C MET A 447 12.80 3.79 -15.95
N ALA A 448 12.73 5.10 -15.70
CA ALA A 448 11.51 5.81 -15.32
C ALA A 448 11.34 7.07 -16.15
N PHE A 449 10.12 7.35 -16.62
CA PHE A 449 9.81 8.50 -17.48
C PHE A 449 8.34 8.89 -17.39
N ALA A 450 8.02 10.12 -17.75
CA ALA A 450 6.67 10.64 -17.81
C ALA A 450 6.19 10.70 -19.27
N PRO A 451 5.42 9.70 -19.75
CA PRO A 451 5.09 9.57 -21.18
C PRO A 451 4.18 10.69 -21.71
N PHE A 452 3.54 11.46 -20.85
CA PHE A 452 2.63 12.53 -21.20
C PHE A 452 3.17 13.93 -20.85
N GLU A 453 4.44 14.02 -20.46
CA GLU A 453 5.15 15.27 -20.14
C GLU A 453 6.50 15.30 -20.84
N PRO A 454 6.55 15.75 -22.11
CA PRO A 454 7.79 15.73 -22.91
C PRO A 454 8.94 16.56 -22.33
N GLY A 455 8.64 17.54 -21.45
CA GLY A 455 9.65 18.36 -20.79
C GLY A 455 10.24 17.75 -19.53
N ALA A 456 9.68 16.64 -19.04
CA ALA A 456 10.19 15.98 -17.85
C ALA A 456 11.50 15.22 -18.14
N PRO A 457 12.45 15.17 -17.18
CA PRO A 457 13.63 14.35 -17.33
C PRO A 457 13.25 12.87 -17.33
N SER A 458 14.06 12.06 -18.04
CA SER A 458 14.02 10.62 -17.91
C SER A 458 15.09 10.16 -16.92
N GLU A 459 14.85 9.03 -16.25
CA GLU A 459 15.76 8.47 -15.26
C GLU A 459 16.18 7.06 -15.67
N LEU A 460 17.49 6.81 -15.76
CA LEU A 460 18.07 5.51 -16.10
C LEU A 460 19.10 5.13 -15.05
N TYR A 461 18.97 3.92 -14.49
CA TYR A 461 19.87 3.41 -13.47
C TYR A 461 20.43 2.04 -13.86
N ASP A 462 21.75 1.85 -13.64
CA ASP A 462 22.39 0.54 -13.68
C ASP A 462 22.32 -0.10 -12.28
N LEU A 463 21.37 -0.97 -12.07
CA LEU A 463 21.10 -1.56 -10.74
C LEU A 463 22.16 -2.54 -10.26
N ARG A 464 23.10 -2.97 -11.14
CA ARG A 464 24.23 -3.82 -10.76
C ARG A 464 25.36 -2.97 -10.15
N ALA A 465 25.61 -1.80 -10.73
CA ALA A 465 26.64 -0.88 -10.26
C ALA A 465 26.12 0.08 -9.19
N ASP A 466 24.86 0.47 -9.29
CA ASP A 466 24.19 1.44 -8.42
C ASP A 466 22.80 0.94 -7.97
N PRO A 467 22.75 -0.02 -7.03
CA PRO A 467 21.50 -0.56 -6.53
C PRO A 467 20.66 0.42 -5.68
N LYS A 468 21.22 1.62 -5.40
CA LYS A 468 20.54 2.69 -4.66
C LYS A 468 19.95 3.77 -5.57
N GLU A 469 20.10 3.64 -6.88
CA GLU A 469 19.55 4.57 -7.87
C GLU A 469 20.01 6.04 -7.66
N GLY A 470 21.26 6.21 -7.24
CA GLY A 470 21.84 7.52 -6.92
C GLY A 470 22.34 8.29 -8.15
N VAL A 471 22.65 7.61 -9.27
CA VAL A 471 23.24 8.22 -10.45
C VAL A 471 22.37 8.02 -11.69
N ASN A 472 21.72 9.10 -12.13
CA ASN A 472 20.91 9.07 -13.37
C ASN A 472 21.81 9.06 -14.63
N LEU A 473 21.77 7.96 -15.36
CA LEU A 473 22.56 7.70 -16.57
C LEU A 473 21.81 8.02 -17.88
N ALA A 474 20.59 8.54 -17.84
CA ALA A 474 19.76 8.71 -19.04
C ALA A 474 20.43 9.56 -20.13
N ARG A 475 21.19 10.60 -19.76
CA ARG A 475 21.94 11.44 -20.69
C ARG A 475 23.25 10.80 -21.18
N MET A 476 23.86 9.93 -20.38
CA MET A 476 25.12 9.27 -20.69
C MET A 476 24.93 7.96 -21.48
N ARG A 477 23.75 7.36 -21.40
CA ARG A 477 23.41 6.10 -22.10
C ARG A 477 22.06 6.21 -22.83
N PRO A 478 21.93 7.16 -23.77
CA PRO A 478 20.66 7.42 -24.46
C PRO A 478 20.16 6.20 -25.26
N GLU A 479 21.05 5.36 -25.76
CA GLU A 479 20.71 4.14 -26.51
C GLU A 479 19.96 3.12 -25.62
N ILE A 480 20.40 2.98 -24.36
CA ILE A 480 19.74 2.10 -23.38
C ILE A 480 18.40 2.70 -22.97
N ALA A 481 18.36 4.02 -22.70
CA ALA A 481 17.13 4.71 -22.34
C ALA A 481 16.06 4.57 -23.42
N VAL A 482 16.39 4.82 -24.69
CA VAL A 482 15.45 4.66 -25.82
C VAL A 482 14.97 3.23 -25.96
N ARG A 483 15.85 2.23 -25.83
CA ARG A 483 15.46 0.82 -25.87
C ARG A 483 14.44 0.48 -24.79
N LEU A 484 14.71 0.88 -23.55
CA LEU A 484 13.83 0.58 -22.41
C LEU A 484 12.50 1.34 -22.46
N ILE A 485 12.49 2.58 -22.96
CA ILE A 485 11.23 3.31 -23.21
C ILE A 485 10.36 2.54 -24.21
N LYS A 486 10.95 2.09 -25.34
CA LYS A 486 10.22 1.29 -26.34
C LYS A 486 9.69 -0.03 -25.77
N GLU A 487 10.48 -0.71 -24.94
CA GLU A 487 10.08 -1.95 -24.27
C GLU A 487 8.90 -1.69 -23.28
N ALA A 488 8.97 -0.63 -22.47
CA ALA A 488 7.91 -0.22 -21.58
C ALA A 488 6.62 0.15 -22.31
N ASP A 489 6.72 0.87 -23.43
CA ASP A 489 5.57 1.22 -24.27
C ASP A 489 4.95 0.01 -24.96
N PHE A 490 5.77 -0.93 -25.40
CA PHE A 490 5.30 -2.20 -25.96
C PHE A 490 4.52 -3.00 -24.90
N LEU A 491 5.09 -3.17 -23.71
CA LEU A 491 4.43 -3.85 -22.60
C LEU A 491 3.13 -3.15 -22.20
N ALA A 492 3.14 -1.82 -22.07
CA ALA A 492 1.95 -1.06 -21.72
C ALA A 492 0.80 -1.26 -22.73
N LYS A 493 1.10 -1.44 -24.01
CA LYS A 493 0.12 -1.74 -25.05
C LYS A 493 -0.36 -3.20 -24.96
N ALA A 494 0.56 -4.14 -24.79
CA ALA A 494 0.24 -5.57 -24.70
C ALA A 494 -0.61 -5.91 -23.46
N LEU A 495 -0.37 -5.21 -22.34
CA LEU A 495 -1.06 -5.42 -21.06
C LEU A 495 -2.46 -4.79 -21.00
N ARG A 496 -2.82 -3.90 -21.94
CA ARG A 496 -4.17 -3.31 -21.97
C ARG A 496 -5.21 -4.38 -22.27
N SER A 497 -6.11 -4.56 -21.32
CA SER A 497 -7.25 -5.46 -21.53
C SER A 497 -8.16 -4.92 -22.64
N ALA A 498 -8.70 -5.83 -23.45
CA ALA A 498 -9.77 -5.53 -24.40
C ALA A 498 -11.09 -5.12 -23.69
N VAL A 499 -11.21 -5.43 -22.39
CA VAL A 499 -12.38 -5.08 -21.57
C VAL A 499 -11.96 -4.00 -20.57
N PRO A 500 -12.40 -2.75 -20.74
CA PRO A 500 -12.15 -1.68 -19.78
C PRO A 500 -12.75 -2.03 -18.41
N GLY A 501 -12.07 -1.67 -17.32
CA GLY A 501 -12.64 -1.75 -15.98
C GLY A 501 -13.91 -0.86 -15.88
N GLU A 502 -14.89 -1.31 -15.13
CA GLU A 502 -16.11 -0.52 -14.88
C GLU A 502 -15.76 0.70 -14.01
N LYS A 503 -16.44 1.82 -14.28
CA LYS A 503 -16.34 2.98 -13.39
C LYS A 503 -17.24 2.74 -12.17
N PRO A 504 -16.76 3.03 -10.96
CA PRO A 504 -17.60 2.98 -9.76
C PRO A 504 -18.81 3.89 -9.90
N SER A 505 -19.92 3.55 -9.24
CA SER A 505 -21.08 4.44 -9.16
C SER A 505 -20.72 5.77 -8.48
N ALA A 506 -21.53 6.81 -8.68
CA ALA A 506 -21.31 8.09 -8.00
C ALA A 506 -21.35 7.94 -6.47
N GLU A 507 -22.20 7.05 -5.95
CA GLU A 507 -22.31 6.72 -4.53
C GLU A 507 -21.04 6.03 -4.01
N ASP A 508 -20.54 5.01 -4.73
CA ASP A 508 -19.27 4.33 -4.39
C ASP A 508 -18.09 5.30 -4.39
N GLN A 509 -18.06 6.23 -5.37
CA GLN A 509 -17.01 7.25 -5.42
C GLN A 509 -17.08 8.22 -4.23
N ALA A 510 -18.28 8.58 -3.78
CA ALA A 510 -18.46 9.45 -2.62
C ALA A 510 -17.99 8.75 -1.34
N VAL A 511 -18.38 7.47 -1.12
CA VAL A 511 -17.94 6.67 0.04
C VAL A 511 -16.43 6.47 0.02
N LEU A 512 -15.85 6.17 -1.15
CA LEU A 512 -14.41 6.02 -1.31
C LEU A 512 -13.67 7.33 -0.99
N ALA A 513 -14.15 8.46 -1.51
CA ALA A 513 -13.56 9.76 -1.25
C ALA A 513 -13.62 10.14 0.24
N GLU A 514 -14.73 9.85 0.93
CA GLU A 514 -14.87 10.09 2.37
C GLU A 514 -13.90 9.22 3.18
N THR A 515 -13.79 7.94 2.83
CA THR A 515 -12.84 7.04 3.47
C THR A 515 -11.41 7.52 3.26
N LEU A 516 -11.03 7.89 2.05
CA LEU A 516 -9.69 8.40 1.75
C LEU A 516 -9.39 9.72 2.47
N ARG A 517 -10.39 10.59 2.68
CA ARG A 517 -10.26 11.77 3.56
C ARG A 517 -9.99 11.37 5.01
N SER A 518 -10.72 10.37 5.52
CA SER A 518 -10.52 9.89 6.89
C SER A 518 -9.14 9.27 7.11
N LEU A 519 -8.59 8.67 6.06
CA LEU A 519 -7.24 8.10 6.02
C LEU A 519 -6.15 9.15 5.79
N GLY A 520 -6.53 10.37 5.39
CA GLY A 520 -5.60 11.46 5.11
C GLY A 520 -5.06 11.50 3.68
N TYR A 521 -5.63 10.73 2.74
CA TYR A 521 -5.25 10.76 1.32
C TYR A 521 -5.93 11.88 0.51
N LEU A 522 -7.01 12.47 1.03
CA LEU A 522 -7.76 13.56 0.42
C LEU A 522 -8.03 14.69 1.41
#